data_bbd5630389a32c82a22b529cb3191739
#
_entry.id   bbd5630389a32c82a22b529cb3191739
#
_cell.length_a   1.000
_cell.length_b   1.000
_cell.length_c   1.000
_cell.angle_alpha   90.00
_cell.angle_beta   90.00
_cell.angle_gamma   90.00
#
_symmetry.space_group_name_H-M   'P 1'
#
loop_
_entity.id
_entity.type
_entity.pdbx_description
1 polymer ?
#
loop_
_entity_poly.entity_id
_entity_poly.type
_entity_poly.pdbx_seq_one_letter_code
_entity_poly.pdbx_strand_id
1 'polypeptide(L)'
;RPFNPGNFLVHAVSNIICSIVFGDRFDYEDKKFLDLIHMLDENTKLQLCLQAQLYNFFPTIMEYVPGPHKQLAKNFEKVDRFTTEIIMEHQKTLDPACPRDFIDAFLNKMEQEKGNGHSEFTVETLSRTTLDLFLAGTGTTSTTLRFAILILHKYPEIV
;
A
#
# COMPACT_ATOMS: atom_id res chain seq x y z
N ARG A 1 16.23 -27.95 3.71
CA ARG A 1 15.01 -28.12 2.87
C ARG A 1 14.90 -26.91 1.96
N PRO A 2 14.57 -27.07 0.67
CA PRO A 2 14.29 -25.92 -0.18
C PRO A 2 13.06 -25.18 0.36
N PHE A 3 13.12 -23.84 0.43
CA PHE A 3 12.01 -23.01 0.81
C PHE A 3 11.85 -21.83 -0.18
N ASN A 4 10.65 -21.32 -0.31
CA ASN A 4 10.39 -20.14 -1.14
C ASN A 4 10.48 -18.89 -0.25
N PRO A 5 11.50 -18.03 -0.43
CA PRO A 5 11.64 -16.84 0.39
C PRO A 5 10.64 -15.72 0.04
N GLY A 6 9.84 -15.90 -1.03
CA GLY A 6 8.99 -14.83 -1.56
C GLY A 6 8.03 -14.24 -0.54
N ASN A 7 7.23 -15.07 0.13
CA ASN A 7 6.28 -14.59 1.13
C ASN A 7 6.99 -13.94 2.33
N PHE A 8 8.10 -14.52 2.78
CA PHE A 8 8.88 -13.95 3.88
C PHE A 8 9.39 -12.54 3.54
N LEU A 9 9.92 -12.35 2.33
CA LEU A 9 10.39 -11.04 1.87
C LEU A 9 9.25 -10.03 1.75
N VAL A 10 8.10 -10.45 1.21
CA VAL A 10 6.92 -9.58 1.12
C VAL A 10 6.49 -9.14 2.52
N HIS A 11 6.33 -10.06 3.46
CA HIS A 11 5.90 -9.73 4.83
C HIS A 11 6.92 -8.82 5.55
N ALA A 12 8.22 -9.08 5.39
CA ALA A 12 9.27 -8.27 6.01
C ALA A 12 9.28 -6.84 5.44
N VAL A 13 9.25 -6.71 4.12
CA VAL A 13 9.24 -5.40 3.45
C VAL A 13 7.95 -4.64 3.77
N SER A 14 6.79 -5.28 3.68
CA SER A 14 5.51 -4.66 4.04
C SER A 14 5.51 -4.11 5.45
N ASN A 15 6.09 -4.86 6.40
CA ASN A 15 6.17 -4.43 7.79
C ASN A 15 7.11 -3.24 8.01
N ILE A 16 8.18 -3.14 7.22
CA ILE A 16 9.04 -1.94 7.23
C ILE A 16 8.25 -0.72 6.74
N ILE A 17 7.51 -0.86 5.63
CA ILE A 17 6.66 0.22 5.12
C ILE A 17 5.57 0.58 6.13
N CYS A 18 4.92 -0.41 6.75
CA CYS A 18 3.91 -0.16 7.79
C CYS A 18 4.48 0.64 8.95
N SER A 19 5.71 0.34 9.42
CA SER A 19 6.32 1.09 10.51
C SER A 19 6.65 2.54 10.14
N ILE A 20 6.93 2.82 8.87
CA ILE A 20 7.19 4.17 8.38
C ILE A 20 5.89 4.95 8.19
N VAL A 21 4.87 4.29 7.65
CA VAL A 21 3.63 4.94 7.22
C VAL A 21 2.60 5.02 8.35
N PHE A 22 2.42 3.92 9.08
CA PHE A 22 1.43 3.76 10.16
C PHE A 22 2.01 3.81 11.57
N GLY A 23 3.34 3.96 11.70
CA GLY A 23 4.04 4.01 13.00
C GLY A 23 4.22 2.66 13.69
N ASP A 24 3.55 1.62 13.25
CA ASP A 24 3.56 0.31 13.88
C ASP A 24 3.88 -0.83 12.91
N ARG A 25 4.40 -1.92 13.47
CA ARG A 25 4.58 -3.19 12.78
C ARG A 25 3.43 -4.12 13.11
N PHE A 26 2.96 -4.85 12.12
CA PHE A 26 1.96 -5.89 12.31
C PHE A 26 2.61 -7.24 12.64
N ASP A 27 1.92 -8.06 13.42
CA ASP A 27 2.29 -9.47 13.55
C ASP A 27 2.13 -10.17 12.19
N TYR A 28 3.02 -11.10 11.86
CA TYR A 28 2.97 -11.84 10.60
C TYR A 28 1.77 -12.79 10.50
N GLU A 29 1.09 -13.06 11.61
CA GLU A 29 -0.14 -13.83 11.68
C GLU A 29 -1.38 -12.93 11.80
N ASP A 30 -1.21 -11.60 11.88
CA ASP A 30 -2.34 -10.66 11.95
C ASP A 30 -3.19 -10.76 10.68
N LYS A 31 -4.47 -11.06 10.89
CA LYS A 31 -5.41 -11.26 9.79
C LYS A 31 -5.59 -10.00 8.94
N LYS A 32 -5.63 -8.81 9.55
CA LYS A 32 -5.77 -7.54 8.82
C LYS A 32 -4.57 -7.29 7.92
N PHE A 33 -3.37 -7.57 8.42
CA PHE A 33 -2.13 -7.46 7.66
C PHE A 33 -2.07 -8.45 6.49
N LEU A 34 -2.42 -9.71 6.74
CA LEU A 34 -2.46 -10.74 5.70
C LEU A 34 -3.51 -10.43 4.63
N ASP A 35 -4.70 -9.97 5.03
CA ASP A 35 -5.75 -9.56 4.09
C ASP A 35 -5.29 -8.36 3.25
N LEU A 36 -4.57 -7.40 3.83
CA LEU A 36 -4.01 -6.26 3.13
C LEU A 36 -2.99 -6.69 2.06
N ILE A 37 -2.01 -7.55 2.43
CA ILE A 37 -1.02 -8.09 1.49
C ILE A 37 -1.69 -8.88 0.38
N HIS A 38 -2.69 -9.72 0.72
CA HIS A 38 -3.43 -10.50 -0.27
C HIS A 38 -4.17 -9.59 -1.26
N MET A 39 -4.83 -8.53 -0.79
CA MET A 39 -5.49 -7.55 -1.66
C MET A 39 -4.50 -6.84 -2.59
N LEU A 40 -3.27 -6.55 -2.13
CA LEU A 40 -2.24 -5.96 -2.99
C LEU A 40 -1.82 -6.90 -4.13
N ASP A 41 -1.58 -8.16 -3.82
CA ASP A 41 -1.20 -9.18 -4.80
C ASP A 41 -2.34 -9.41 -5.82
N GLU A 42 -3.57 -9.50 -5.33
CA GLU A 42 -4.77 -9.61 -6.17
C GLU A 42 -4.93 -8.37 -7.08
N ASN A 43 -4.82 -7.16 -6.53
CA ASN A 43 -4.93 -5.93 -7.29
C ASN A 43 -3.87 -5.84 -8.40
N THR A 44 -2.63 -6.23 -8.11
CA THR A 44 -1.57 -6.26 -9.11
C THR A 44 -1.92 -7.20 -10.27
N LYS A 45 -2.42 -8.40 -9.96
CA LYS A 45 -2.86 -9.38 -10.98
C LYS A 45 -4.05 -8.86 -11.79
N LEU A 46 -5.03 -8.25 -11.13
CA LEU A 46 -6.21 -7.69 -11.78
C LEU A 46 -5.86 -6.51 -12.70
N GLN A 47 -4.93 -5.63 -12.30
CA GLN A 47 -4.47 -4.51 -13.12
C GLN A 47 -3.75 -4.96 -14.40
N LEU A 48 -3.04 -6.08 -14.36
CA LEU A 48 -2.35 -6.65 -15.51
C LEU A 48 -3.30 -7.38 -16.47
N CYS A 49 -4.55 -7.60 -16.07
CA CYS A 49 -5.54 -8.25 -16.91
C CYS A 49 -5.99 -7.32 -18.06
N LEU A 50 -6.07 -7.86 -19.27
CA LEU A 50 -6.48 -7.11 -20.47
C LEU A 50 -7.84 -6.39 -20.30
N GLN A 51 -8.80 -7.02 -19.64
CA GLN A 51 -10.11 -6.41 -19.39
C GLN A 51 -10.05 -5.19 -18.46
N ALA A 52 -9.16 -5.22 -17.44
CA ALA A 52 -8.96 -4.06 -16.60
C ALA A 52 -8.24 -2.92 -17.34
N GLN A 53 -7.32 -3.24 -18.24
CA GLN A 53 -6.68 -2.25 -19.10
C GLN A 53 -7.63 -1.64 -20.12
N LEU A 54 -8.57 -2.42 -20.67
CA LEU A 54 -9.60 -1.90 -21.57
C LEU A 54 -10.51 -0.87 -20.88
N TYR A 55 -10.71 -0.97 -19.58
CA TYR A 55 -11.46 0.03 -18.82
C TYR A 55 -10.80 1.41 -18.88
N ASN A 56 -9.47 1.49 -18.94
CA ASN A 56 -8.75 2.76 -19.05
C ASN A 56 -9.00 3.47 -20.40
N PHE A 57 -9.27 2.70 -21.46
CA PHE A 57 -9.51 3.24 -22.79
C PHE A 57 -11.01 3.48 -23.09
N PHE A 58 -11.86 2.65 -22.51
CA PHE A 58 -13.31 2.66 -22.78
C PHE A 58 -14.14 2.61 -21.49
N PRO A 59 -13.98 3.57 -20.56
CA PRO A 59 -14.61 3.50 -19.23
C PRO A 59 -16.13 3.41 -19.32
N THR A 60 -16.75 4.23 -20.17
CA THR A 60 -18.22 4.28 -20.32
C THR A 60 -18.84 2.96 -20.75
N ILE A 61 -18.18 2.23 -21.66
CA ILE A 61 -18.66 0.94 -22.14
C ILE A 61 -18.42 -0.14 -21.10
N MET A 62 -17.22 -0.14 -20.52
CA MET A 62 -16.77 -1.14 -19.56
C MET A 62 -17.51 -1.05 -18.20
N GLU A 63 -18.11 0.09 -17.89
CA GLU A 63 -18.93 0.25 -16.68
C GLU A 63 -20.14 -0.70 -16.67
N TYR A 64 -20.70 -1.02 -17.82
CA TYR A 64 -21.83 -1.95 -17.97
C TYR A 64 -21.39 -3.41 -18.08
N VAL A 65 -20.12 -3.67 -18.31
CA VAL A 65 -19.59 -5.03 -18.48
C VAL A 65 -19.11 -5.57 -17.13
N PRO A 66 -19.52 -6.77 -16.71
CA PRO A 66 -18.94 -7.40 -15.53
C PRO A 66 -17.48 -7.79 -15.80
N GLY A 67 -16.59 -7.54 -14.84
CA GLY A 67 -15.17 -7.86 -15.05
C GLY A 67 -14.24 -7.51 -13.89
N PRO A 68 -12.94 -7.78 -14.07
CA PRO A 68 -11.91 -7.58 -13.06
C PRO A 68 -11.82 -6.12 -12.54
N HIS A 69 -12.14 -5.14 -13.37
CA HIS A 69 -12.14 -3.73 -12.97
C HIS A 69 -13.11 -3.43 -11.82
N LYS A 70 -14.26 -4.13 -11.75
CA LYS A 70 -15.21 -3.98 -10.62
C LYS A 70 -14.69 -4.60 -9.33
N GLN A 71 -13.97 -5.72 -9.43
CA GLN A 71 -13.30 -6.32 -8.27
C GLN A 71 -12.17 -5.43 -7.77
N LEU A 72 -11.40 -4.87 -8.71
CA LEU A 72 -10.33 -3.91 -8.40
C LEU A 72 -10.89 -2.70 -7.63
N ALA A 73 -11.99 -2.10 -8.10
CA ALA A 73 -12.65 -1.00 -7.42
C ALA A 73 -13.08 -1.37 -5.98
N LYS A 74 -13.69 -2.55 -5.79
CA LYS A 74 -14.07 -3.03 -4.45
C LYS A 74 -12.88 -3.24 -3.52
N ASN A 75 -11.76 -3.72 -4.05
CA ASN A 75 -10.55 -3.91 -3.28
C ASN A 75 -9.96 -2.56 -2.86
N PHE A 76 -9.94 -1.57 -3.76
CA PHE A 76 -9.52 -0.20 -3.42
C PHE A 76 -10.41 0.42 -2.33
N GLU A 77 -11.72 0.27 -2.41
CA GLU A 77 -12.63 0.76 -1.36
C GLU A 77 -12.33 0.14 0.01
N LYS A 78 -11.99 -1.16 0.06
CA LYS A 78 -11.63 -1.82 1.32
C LYS A 78 -10.32 -1.28 1.90
N VAL A 79 -9.31 -1.09 1.04
CA VAL A 79 -8.02 -0.56 1.49
C VAL A 79 -8.15 0.90 1.92
N ASP A 80 -8.91 1.71 1.19
CA ASP A 80 -9.18 3.10 1.55
C ASP A 80 -9.91 3.20 2.90
N ARG A 81 -10.89 2.32 3.15
CA ARG A 81 -11.55 2.24 4.46
C ARG A 81 -10.58 1.90 5.58
N PHE A 82 -9.73 0.90 5.38
CA PHE A 82 -8.70 0.51 6.33
C PHE A 82 -7.75 1.68 6.64
N THR A 83 -7.27 2.37 5.62
CA THR A 83 -6.38 3.53 5.77
C THR A 83 -7.10 4.68 6.49
N THR A 84 -8.35 4.94 6.15
CA THR A 84 -9.16 5.99 6.79
C THR A 84 -9.39 5.70 8.28
N GLU A 85 -9.63 4.44 8.66
CA GLU A 85 -9.76 4.06 10.07
C GLU A 85 -8.47 4.37 10.85
N ILE A 86 -7.30 4.04 10.30
CA ILE A 86 -5.99 4.35 10.92
C ILE A 86 -5.78 5.87 11.03
N ILE A 87 -6.08 6.62 9.98
CA ILE A 87 -5.97 8.09 10.00
C ILE A 87 -6.86 8.69 11.10
N MET A 88 -8.08 8.21 11.26
CA MET A 88 -8.99 8.67 12.32
C MET A 88 -8.46 8.37 13.74
N GLU A 89 -7.77 7.24 13.91
CA GLU A 89 -7.12 6.91 15.18
C GLU A 89 -5.93 7.83 15.45
N HIS A 90 -5.11 8.11 14.44
CA HIS A 90 -3.99 9.06 14.53
C HIS A 90 -4.48 10.47 14.88
N GLN A 91 -5.55 10.94 14.25
CA GLN A 91 -6.14 12.26 14.56
C GLN A 91 -6.55 12.43 16.04
N LYS A 92 -7.00 11.32 16.69
CA LYS A 92 -7.40 11.37 18.10
C LYS A 92 -6.21 11.40 19.07
N THR A 93 -5.06 10.87 18.64
CA THR A 93 -3.87 10.66 19.47
C THR A 93 -2.67 11.49 19.01
N LEU A 94 -2.86 12.42 18.07
CA LEU A 94 -1.81 13.23 17.50
C LEU A 94 -1.14 14.11 18.56
N ASP A 95 0.17 13.99 18.69
CA ASP A 95 1.00 14.97 19.39
C ASP A 95 1.78 15.79 18.34
N PRO A 96 1.42 17.07 18.12
CA PRO A 96 2.09 17.89 17.13
C PRO A 96 3.58 18.10 17.39
N ALA A 97 4.05 17.97 18.64
CA ALA A 97 5.44 18.15 19.00
C ALA A 97 6.29 16.90 18.74
N CYS A 98 5.66 15.72 18.62
CA CYS A 98 6.36 14.45 18.46
C CYS A 98 5.62 13.54 17.44
N PRO A 99 5.70 13.83 16.13
CA PRO A 99 5.08 12.98 15.10
C PRO A 99 5.76 11.61 15.10
N ARG A 100 4.94 10.55 15.13
CA ARG A 100 5.39 9.15 15.22
C ARG A 100 5.79 8.57 13.85
N ASP A 101 5.10 9.02 12.79
CA ASP A 101 5.09 8.42 11.47
C ASP A 101 4.71 9.42 10.38
N PHE A 102 4.55 8.91 9.14
CA PHE A 102 4.14 9.70 7.99
C PHE A 102 2.74 10.32 8.17
N ILE A 103 1.78 9.58 8.75
CA ILE A 103 0.41 10.07 8.95
C ILE A 103 0.42 11.26 9.90
N ASP A 104 1.10 11.16 11.05
CA ASP A 104 1.23 12.26 12.00
C ASP A 104 1.91 13.49 11.39
N ALA A 105 2.98 13.28 10.62
CA ALA A 105 3.69 14.36 9.93
C ALA A 105 2.79 15.09 8.93
N PHE A 106 1.98 14.33 8.17
CA PHE A 106 1.04 14.87 7.21
C PHE A 106 -0.11 15.63 7.90
N LEU A 107 -0.67 15.07 8.99
CA LEU A 107 -1.71 15.71 9.78
C LEU A 107 -1.22 17.05 10.38
N ASN A 108 0.02 17.09 10.88
CA ASN A 108 0.63 18.33 11.33
C ASN A 108 0.73 19.37 10.21
N LYS A 109 1.09 18.94 9.01
CA LYS A 109 1.16 19.83 7.85
C LYS A 109 -0.22 20.33 7.44
N MET A 110 -1.24 19.47 7.49
CA MET A 110 -2.63 19.88 7.25
C MET A 110 -3.07 21.00 8.19
N GLU A 111 -2.77 20.88 9.49
CA GLU A 111 -3.15 21.90 10.48
C GLU A 111 -2.40 23.21 10.25
N GLN A 112 -1.11 23.16 9.88
CA GLN A 112 -0.34 24.36 9.54
C GLN A 112 -0.91 25.10 8.32
N GLU A 113 -1.46 24.38 7.35
CA GLU A 113 -2.00 24.95 6.11
C GLU A 113 -3.52 25.16 6.12
N LYS A 114 -4.18 24.99 7.24
CA LYS A 114 -5.65 25.10 7.38
C LYS A 114 -6.25 26.43 6.92
N GLY A 115 -5.45 27.50 6.92
CA GLY A 115 -5.84 28.82 6.40
C GLY A 115 -5.60 29.02 4.90
N ASN A 116 -4.96 28.09 4.23
CA ASN A 116 -4.63 28.16 2.80
C ASN A 116 -5.73 27.46 1.98
N GLY A 117 -6.61 28.22 1.36
CA GLY A 117 -7.72 27.70 0.53
C GLY A 117 -7.28 26.90 -0.72
N HIS A 118 -5.99 26.83 -1.03
CA HIS A 118 -5.40 26.08 -2.12
C HIS A 118 -4.50 24.93 -1.62
N SER A 119 -4.59 24.57 -0.33
CA SER A 119 -3.78 23.49 0.22
C SER A 119 -4.20 22.14 -0.33
N GLU A 120 -3.21 21.37 -0.83
CA GLU A 120 -3.36 19.99 -1.27
C GLU A 120 -3.33 18.99 -0.11
N PHE A 121 -3.04 19.46 1.11
CA PHE A 121 -3.02 18.64 2.32
C PHE A 121 -4.45 18.42 2.85
N THR A 122 -5.09 17.38 2.34
CA THR A 122 -6.44 16.95 2.73
C THR A 122 -6.44 15.53 3.25
N VAL A 123 -7.48 15.11 3.98
CA VAL A 123 -7.62 13.72 4.44
C VAL A 123 -7.69 12.76 3.25
N GLU A 124 -8.33 13.16 2.16
CA GLU A 124 -8.42 12.37 0.95
C GLU A 124 -7.03 12.17 0.32
N THR A 125 -6.24 13.23 0.20
CA THR A 125 -4.87 13.16 -0.31
C THR A 125 -3.99 12.31 0.62
N LEU A 126 -4.15 12.44 1.94
CA LEU A 126 -3.45 11.61 2.92
C LEU A 126 -3.76 10.12 2.73
N SER A 127 -5.04 9.74 2.64
CA SER A 127 -5.44 8.34 2.44
C SER A 127 -4.83 7.76 1.16
N ARG A 128 -4.93 8.48 0.05
CA ARG A 128 -4.34 8.05 -1.24
C ARG A 128 -2.84 7.92 -1.18
N THR A 129 -2.13 8.93 -0.65
CA THR A 129 -0.66 8.91 -0.56
C THR A 129 -0.18 7.78 0.34
N THR A 130 -0.85 7.53 1.45
CA THR A 130 -0.58 6.43 2.37
C THR A 130 -0.67 5.08 1.65
N LEU A 131 -1.75 4.89 0.88
CA LEU A 131 -1.95 3.69 0.07
C LEU A 131 -0.88 3.55 -1.02
N ASP A 132 -0.56 4.63 -1.73
CA ASP A 132 0.44 4.61 -2.79
C ASP A 132 1.84 4.26 -2.25
N LEU A 133 2.23 4.81 -1.09
CA LEU A 133 3.49 4.47 -0.43
C LEU A 133 3.56 2.98 -0.06
N PHE A 134 2.46 2.44 0.47
CA PHE A 134 2.40 1.03 0.85
C PHE A 134 2.47 0.11 -0.37
N LEU A 135 1.70 0.39 -1.41
CA LEU A 135 1.70 -0.36 -2.68
C LEU A 135 3.07 -0.32 -3.35
N ALA A 136 3.59 0.88 -3.58
CA ALA A 136 4.85 1.08 -4.30
C ALA A 136 6.03 0.46 -3.55
N GLY A 137 6.11 0.65 -2.24
CA GLY A 137 7.22 0.19 -1.42
C GLY A 137 7.27 -1.33 -1.24
N THR A 138 6.11 -1.98 -1.10
CA THR A 138 6.02 -3.42 -0.83
C THR A 138 6.40 -4.27 -2.05
N GLY A 139 5.70 -4.08 -3.16
CA GLY A 139 5.82 -4.95 -4.33
C GLY A 139 7.18 -4.87 -5.02
N THR A 140 7.66 -3.67 -5.27
CA THR A 140 8.92 -3.44 -6.00
C THR A 140 10.13 -3.94 -5.21
N THR A 141 10.22 -3.57 -3.93
CA THR A 141 11.35 -3.92 -3.06
C THR A 141 11.42 -5.43 -2.82
N SER A 142 10.30 -6.06 -2.46
CA SER A 142 10.28 -7.51 -2.21
C SER A 142 10.62 -8.33 -3.45
N THR A 143 10.13 -7.91 -4.62
CA THR A 143 10.45 -8.55 -5.90
C THR A 143 11.92 -8.40 -6.27
N THR A 144 12.48 -7.20 -6.11
CA THR A 144 13.90 -6.94 -6.36
C THR A 144 14.80 -7.79 -5.48
N LEU A 145 14.50 -7.86 -4.17
CA LEU A 145 15.25 -8.70 -3.23
C LEU A 145 15.15 -10.19 -3.59
N ARG A 146 13.98 -10.66 -4.00
CA ARG A 146 13.79 -12.03 -4.45
C ARG A 146 14.66 -12.35 -5.66
N PHE A 147 14.68 -11.48 -6.67
CA PHE A 147 15.53 -11.67 -7.85
C PHE A 147 17.02 -11.55 -7.51
N ALA A 148 17.41 -10.63 -6.62
CA ALA A 148 18.79 -10.53 -6.15
C ALA A 148 19.27 -11.85 -5.51
N ILE A 149 18.49 -12.42 -4.61
CA ILE A 149 18.80 -13.72 -3.98
C ILE A 149 18.92 -14.83 -5.03
N LEU A 150 18.02 -14.87 -6.01
CA LEU A 150 18.08 -15.86 -7.09
C LEU A 150 19.33 -15.72 -7.95
N ILE A 151 19.76 -14.50 -8.27
CA ILE A 151 20.98 -14.21 -9.03
C ILE A 151 22.22 -14.65 -8.23
N LEU A 152 22.31 -14.26 -6.95
CA LEU A 152 23.42 -14.67 -6.07
C LEU A 152 23.50 -16.19 -5.91
N HIS A 153 22.36 -16.87 -5.84
CA HIS A 153 22.33 -18.32 -5.80
C HIS A 153 22.81 -18.98 -7.12
N LYS A 154 22.47 -18.37 -8.26
CA LYS A 154 22.86 -18.87 -9.58
C LYS A 154 24.33 -18.60 -9.91
N TYR A 155 24.88 -17.51 -9.40
CA TYR A 155 26.24 -17.04 -9.66
C TYR A 155 27.00 -16.82 -8.34
N PRO A 156 27.36 -17.89 -7.63
CA PRO A 156 28.00 -17.79 -6.31
C PRO A 156 29.39 -17.12 -6.37
N GLU A 157 30.00 -17.04 -7.56
CA GLU A 157 31.28 -16.34 -7.79
C GLU A 157 31.16 -14.81 -7.66
N ILE A 158 29.96 -14.23 -7.56
CA ILE A 158 29.73 -12.79 -7.39
C ILE A 158 29.72 -12.40 -5.91
N VAL A 159 29.58 -13.36 -5.01
CA VAL A 159 29.56 -13.19 -3.57
C VAL A 159 30.99 -13.29 -3.00
#